data_0a5cf50ab9ae9ce139e3dd4d98298cea
#
_entry.id   0a5cf50ab9ae9ce139e3dd4d98298cea
#
_cell.length_a   1.000
_cell.length_b   1.000
_cell.length_c   1.000
_cell.angle_alpha   90.00
_cell.angle_beta   90.00
_cell.angle_gamma   90.00
#
_symmetry.space_group_name_H-M   'P 1'
#
loop_
_entity.id
_entity.type
_entity.pdbx_description
1 polymer ?
#
loop_
_entity_poly.entity_id
_entity_poly.type
_entity_poly.pdbx_seq_one_letter_code
_entity_poly.pdbx_strand_id
1 'polypeptide(L)'
;MRKSLYTWCVPNHFYISKGEILVKRTLKFFYGLIVATVLLGMLAACSGSTGGSSKVSVGIVLPTKDEPRWVQDEQRFKDSLADSDYTTEILFSQGSSAKEKENVETLLNKGIEVLIIAPHDGAAAGSAVEAAKKEGVTVIAYDRLITDTDAVDYYVTFDSVAVGAAQAQYIIDNTEGTNIPLYLYAGAASDNNAFLFFEGAWKTLQPKIADGTFVIANSSEAEALKDKADLTRDELGKILGQVTTNWDPNEAINKAQTHLTAADSDLKGDIAILAPNDGTSRSIADVFASDSDVSSFVITGQDAEKASIQYIIDGKQSMTVFKDVRTLVADAIGMAVDILDGKTPETTGSYDNGVVEVKAKQTDVIVVEQENVKTELIDSGYYEASEFSGL
;
A
#
# COMPACT_ATOMS: atom_id res chain seq x y z
N MET A 1 -23.32 21.56 -60.29
CA MET A 1 -23.90 22.89 -60.64
C MET A 1 -23.09 23.96 -59.98
N ARG A 2 -22.54 24.84 -60.90
CA ARG A 2 -22.22 26.29 -60.78
C ARG A 2 -21.45 26.74 -59.54
N LYS A 3 -20.13 27.13 -59.70
CA LYS A 3 -19.59 28.41 -60.24
C LYS A 3 -19.94 29.59 -59.30
N SER A 4 -19.01 30.46 -58.83
CA SER A 4 -18.12 31.40 -59.53
C SER A 4 -17.29 32.14 -58.47
N LEU A 5 -15.95 32.21 -58.54
CA LEU A 5 -15.14 33.26 -59.16
C LEU A 5 -15.54 34.71 -58.83
N TYR A 6 -14.64 35.47 -58.22
CA TYR A 6 -14.08 36.69 -58.82
C TYR A 6 -12.85 37.22 -58.04
N THR A 7 -11.79 37.28 -58.77
CA THR A 7 -10.57 38.11 -58.69
C THR A 7 -10.87 39.59 -58.76
N TRP A 8 -10.01 40.47 -58.22
CA TRP A 8 -9.43 41.62 -58.94
C TRP A 8 -8.21 42.18 -58.22
N CYS A 9 -7.28 42.53 -59.08
CA CYS A 9 -5.92 43.03 -59.01
C CYS A 9 -5.80 44.56 -58.84
N VAL A 10 -4.63 44.97 -58.35
CA VAL A 10 -3.58 45.91 -58.89
C VAL A 10 -3.69 47.40 -58.51
N PRO A 11 -2.70 48.22 -58.74
CA PRO A 11 -1.73 48.77 -57.75
C PRO A 11 -1.74 50.31 -57.70
N ASN A 12 -0.91 50.91 -56.87
CA ASN A 12 -0.40 52.23 -57.23
C ASN A 12 0.93 52.59 -56.55
N HIS A 13 1.86 52.91 -57.41
CA HIS A 13 3.06 53.65 -57.15
C HIS A 13 2.75 55.09 -56.68
N PHE A 14 3.58 55.63 -55.78
CA PHE A 14 3.90 57.06 -55.83
C PHE A 14 5.21 57.42 -55.12
N TYR A 15 6.12 57.97 -55.87
CA TYR A 15 7.10 59.05 -55.75
C TYR A 15 7.93 59.24 -54.45
N ILE A 16 9.22 59.15 -54.66
CA ILE A 16 10.30 59.62 -53.80
C ILE A 16 10.48 61.11 -54.01
N SER A 17 10.44 61.92 -52.94
CA SER A 17 10.87 63.28 -52.87
C SER A 17 12.19 63.43 -52.15
N LYS A 18 13.15 64.18 -52.79
CA LYS A 18 14.49 64.45 -52.30
C LYS A 18 14.43 65.48 -51.13
N GLY A 19 14.94 65.05 -49.98
CA GLY A 19 15.05 65.95 -48.80
C GLY A 19 15.73 65.33 -47.61
N GLU A 20 16.72 64.46 -47.79
CA GLU A 20 17.36 63.84 -46.63
C GLU A 20 18.87 63.58 -46.85
N ILE A 21 19.70 64.56 -46.54
CA ILE A 21 21.16 64.31 -46.42
C ILE A 21 21.74 64.81 -45.09
N LEU A 22 20.98 65.50 -44.20
CA LEU A 22 21.57 66.06 -42.99
C LEU A 22 21.20 65.36 -41.68
N VAL A 23 20.34 64.34 -41.67
CA VAL A 23 19.91 63.63 -40.46
C VAL A 23 20.64 62.33 -40.22
N LYS A 24 21.45 61.86 -41.16
CA LYS A 24 22.08 60.52 -41.11
C LYS A 24 23.32 60.40 -40.20
N ARG A 25 23.88 61.45 -39.65
CA ARG A 25 25.12 61.39 -38.85
C ARG A 25 24.86 61.37 -37.34
N THR A 26 23.79 61.96 -36.86
CA THR A 26 23.44 61.97 -35.43
C THR A 26 22.64 60.74 -35.00
N LEU A 27 21.89 60.09 -35.91
CA LEU A 27 21.11 58.91 -35.61
C LEU A 27 21.95 57.63 -35.41
N LYS A 28 23.14 57.57 -36.01
CA LYS A 28 24.07 56.40 -35.87
C LYS A 28 24.77 56.37 -34.49
N PHE A 29 24.94 57.51 -33.84
CA PHE A 29 25.53 57.55 -32.49
C PHE A 29 24.51 57.18 -31.42
N PHE A 30 23.24 57.51 -31.61
CA PHE A 30 22.16 57.11 -30.66
C PHE A 30 21.76 55.62 -30.78
N TYR A 31 21.81 55.06 -32.02
CA TYR A 31 21.54 53.62 -32.17
C TYR A 31 22.66 52.75 -31.62
N GLY A 32 23.92 53.19 -31.66
CA GLY A 32 25.04 52.47 -31.04
C GLY A 32 24.97 52.42 -29.52
N LEU A 33 24.47 53.49 -28.88
CA LEU A 33 24.34 53.56 -27.41
C LEU A 33 23.14 52.78 -26.90
N ILE A 34 22.04 52.71 -27.64
CA ILE A 34 20.83 51.96 -27.28
C ILE A 34 21.06 50.44 -27.47
N VAL A 35 21.81 50.02 -28.48
CA VAL A 35 22.13 48.58 -28.70
C VAL A 35 23.13 48.10 -27.63
N ALA A 36 24.07 48.95 -27.17
CA ALA A 36 25.01 48.56 -26.10
C ALA A 36 24.30 48.47 -24.73
N THR A 37 23.31 49.30 -24.43
CA THR A 37 22.54 49.20 -23.19
C THR A 37 21.52 48.05 -23.21
N VAL A 38 20.98 47.68 -24.37
CA VAL A 38 20.08 46.49 -24.49
C VAL A 38 20.87 45.18 -24.39
N LEU A 39 22.12 45.14 -24.89
CA LEU A 39 22.99 43.95 -24.72
C LEU A 39 23.52 43.78 -23.29
N LEU A 40 23.75 44.85 -22.52
CA LEU A 40 24.09 44.74 -21.09
C LEU A 40 22.85 44.41 -20.24
N GLY A 41 21.64 44.76 -20.67
CA GLY A 41 20.39 44.42 -20.00
C GLY A 41 19.97 42.97 -20.17
N MET A 42 20.39 42.33 -21.26
CA MET A 42 20.09 40.90 -21.49
C MET A 42 21.04 39.94 -20.77
N LEU A 43 22.18 40.41 -20.26
CA LEU A 43 23.07 39.57 -19.39
C LEU A 43 22.70 39.62 -17.91
N ALA A 44 21.87 40.61 -17.50
CA ALA A 44 21.36 40.69 -16.13
C ALA A 44 19.95 40.10 -15.95
N ALA A 45 19.29 39.67 -17.04
CA ALA A 45 17.95 39.06 -17.00
C ALA A 45 17.98 37.53 -16.97
N CYS A 46 19.16 36.92 -16.92
CA CYS A 46 19.31 35.45 -16.74
C CYS A 46 19.59 35.03 -15.29
N SER A 47 19.42 35.94 -14.31
CA SER A 47 19.43 35.56 -12.90
C SER A 47 18.14 36.02 -12.24
N GLY A 48 17.05 35.33 -12.57
CA GLY A 48 15.79 35.62 -11.95
C GLY A 48 14.69 34.71 -12.47
N SER A 49 14.34 33.72 -11.68
CA SER A 49 13.20 32.85 -11.87
C SER A 49 13.43 31.70 -12.88
N THR A 50 14.35 30.80 -12.57
CA THR A 50 13.99 29.40 -12.74
C THR A 50 12.80 29.16 -11.83
N GLY A 51 11.60 29.17 -12.40
CA GLY A 51 10.51 28.35 -11.88
C GLY A 51 11.01 26.92 -11.95
N GLY A 52 11.86 26.53 -11.00
CA GLY A 52 12.24 25.18 -10.78
C GLY A 52 10.96 24.47 -10.41
N SER A 53 10.45 23.61 -11.27
CA SER A 53 9.70 22.46 -10.80
C SER A 53 10.56 21.91 -9.66
N SER A 54 10.11 22.02 -8.41
CA SER A 54 10.82 21.44 -7.28
C SER A 54 11.01 19.97 -7.61
N LYS A 55 12.29 19.55 -7.71
CA LYS A 55 12.62 18.17 -8.03
C LYS A 55 11.97 17.31 -6.95
N VAL A 56 11.18 16.32 -7.36
CA VAL A 56 10.59 15.37 -6.41
C VAL A 56 11.71 14.45 -5.95
N SER A 57 12.02 14.45 -4.64
CA SER A 57 13.11 13.65 -4.09
C SER A 57 12.66 12.21 -3.77
N VAL A 58 11.42 12.06 -3.24
CA VAL A 58 10.87 10.77 -2.85
C VAL A 58 9.56 10.53 -3.61
N GLY A 59 9.50 9.44 -4.36
CA GLY A 59 8.27 8.94 -4.95
C GLY A 59 7.65 7.86 -4.08
N ILE A 60 6.33 7.91 -3.87
CA ILE A 60 5.59 6.93 -3.08
C ILE A 60 4.50 6.33 -3.96
N VAL A 61 4.45 4.99 -4.04
CA VAL A 61 3.42 4.26 -4.78
C VAL A 61 2.68 3.32 -3.84
N LEU A 62 1.35 3.49 -3.77
CA LEU A 62 0.45 2.68 -2.94
C LEU A 62 -0.51 1.88 -3.83
N PRO A 63 -0.97 0.66 -3.39
CA PRO A 63 -1.66 -0.26 -4.30
C PRO A 63 -3.08 0.20 -4.68
N THR A 64 -3.90 0.62 -3.72
CA THR A 64 -5.32 0.96 -3.98
C THR A 64 -5.89 1.89 -2.91
N LYS A 65 -7.03 2.54 -3.20
CA LYS A 65 -7.85 3.23 -2.17
C LYS A 65 -9.06 2.39 -1.73
N ASP A 66 -9.25 1.22 -2.31
CA ASP A 66 -10.38 0.34 -1.96
C ASP A 66 -10.14 -0.39 -0.62
N GLU A 67 -8.89 -0.53 -0.21
CA GLU A 67 -8.52 -0.96 1.13
C GLU A 67 -8.30 0.29 2.01
N PRO A 68 -9.10 0.53 3.07
CA PRO A 68 -9.02 1.73 3.93
C PRO A 68 -7.64 1.94 4.56
N ARG A 69 -6.89 0.86 4.78
CA ARG A 69 -5.52 0.90 5.28
C ARG A 69 -4.64 1.85 4.48
N TRP A 70 -4.65 1.78 3.15
CA TRP A 70 -3.78 2.60 2.30
C TRP A 70 -4.14 4.09 2.28
N VAL A 71 -5.40 4.41 2.59
CA VAL A 71 -5.83 5.80 2.79
C VAL A 71 -5.26 6.36 4.09
N GLN A 72 -5.16 5.54 5.14
CA GLN A 72 -4.48 5.94 6.38
C GLN A 72 -2.98 6.16 6.15
N ASP A 73 -2.31 5.24 5.45
CA ASP A 73 -0.89 5.38 5.10
C ASP A 73 -0.62 6.66 4.30
N GLU A 74 -1.45 6.97 3.28
CA GLU A 74 -1.36 8.23 2.52
C GLU A 74 -1.40 9.45 3.45
N GLN A 75 -2.33 9.46 4.42
CA GLN A 75 -2.44 10.57 5.36
C GLN A 75 -1.23 10.66 6.27
N ARG A 76 -0.74 9.53 6.81
CA ARG A 76 0.45 9.50 7.68
C ARG A 76 1.71 9.93 6.92
N PHE A 77 1.87 9.53 5.65
CA PHE A 77 2.95 10.04 4.80
C PHE A 77 2.88 11.56 4.63
N LYS A 78 1.70 12.11 4.36
CA LYS A 78 1.50 13.56 4.24
C LYS A 78 1.82 14.30 5.53
N ASP A 79 1.35 13.79 6.67
CA ASP A 79 1.60 14.39 7.99
C ASP A 79 3.09 14.36 8.33
N SER A 80 3.76 13.24 8.10
CA SER A 80 5.19 13.05 8.37
C SER A 80 6.10 13.92 7.51
N LEU A 81 5.64 14.32 6.32
CA LEU A 81 6.40 15.08 5.35
C LEU A 81 6.04 16.58 5.33
N ALA A 82 5.02 17.00 6.09
CA ALA A 82 4.52 18.37 6.08
C ALA A 82 5.59 19.43 6.41
N ASP A 83 6.52 19.08 7.30
CA ASP A 83 7.61 19.95 7.76
C ASP A 83 8.98 19.53 7.19
N SER A 84 9.04 18.66 6.18
CA SER A 84 10.28 18.21 5.58
C SER A 84 10.77 19.11 4.45
N ASP A 85 12.09 19.21 4.28
CA ASP A 85 12.72 19.92 3.16
C ASP A 85 12.64 19.13 1.83
N TYR A 86 12.14 17.88 1.87
CA TYR A 86 12.06 16.99 0.71
C TYR A 86 10.71 17.10 0.01
N THR A 87 10.73 17.19 -1.31
CA THR A 87 9.52 17.17 -2.14
C THR A 87 9.12 15.74 -2.42
N THR A 88 7.88 15.39 -2.11
CA THR A 88 7.33 14.05 -2.29
C THR A 88 6.10 14.04 -3.18
N GLU A 89 5.86 12.91 -3.83
CA GLU A 89 4.63 12.66 -4.57
C GLU A 89 4.11 11.25 -4.30
N ILE A 90 2.82 11.15 -4.01
CA ILE A 90 2.13 9.89 -3.70
C ILE A 90 1.17 9.55 -4.84
N LEU A 91 1.32 8.36 -5.43
CA LEU A 91 0.48 7.85 -6.51
C LEU A 91 -0.15 6.51 -6.13
N PHE A 92 -1.34 6.25 -6.63
CA PHE A 92 -2.06 4.98 -6.40
C PHE A 92 -2.15 4.15 -7.67
N SER A 93 -1.88 2.86 -7.53
CA SER A 93 -1.90 1.87 -8.63
C SER A 93 -3.32 1.36 -8.95
N GLN A 94 -4.31 1.67 -8.10
CA GLN A 94 -5.72 1.33 -8.29
C GLN A 94 -5.94 -0.17 -8.55
N GLY A 95 -5.21 -1.04 -7.85
CA GLY A 95 -5.30 -2.48 -8.01
C GLY A 95 -4.76 -2.99 -9.36
N SER A 96 -3.82 -2.28 -9.99
CA SER A 96 -3.31 -2.63 -11.32
C SER A 96 -1.79 -2.54 -11.39
N SER A 97 -1.12 -3.66 -11.64
CA SER A 97 0.34 -3.71 -11.84
C SER A 97 0.79 -2.90 -13.07
N ALA A 98 -0.05 -2.77 -14.09
CA ALA A 98 0.23 -1.91 -15.25
C ALA A 98 0.24 -0.42 -14.85
N LYS A 99 -0.73 0.01 -14.03
CA LYS A 99 -0.80 1.36 -13.51
C LYS A 99 0.33 1.64 -12.52
N GLU A 100 0.71 0.65 -11.72
CA GLU A 100 1.85 0.73 -10.82
C GLU A 100 3.14 1.05 -11.57
N LYS A 101 3.42 0.31 -12.64
CA LYS A 101 4.57 0.57 -13.52
C LYS A 101 4.52 1.98 -14.13
N GLU A 102 3.36 2.40 -14.67
CA GLU A 102 3.18 3.76 -15.19
C GLU A 102 3.44 4.84 -14.13
N ASN A 103 3.00 4.60 -12.89
CA ASN A 103 3.26 5.50 -11.77
C ASN A 103 4.76 5.60 -11.46
N VAL A 104 5.47 4.47 -11.39
CA VAL A 104 6.93 4.46 -11.19
C VAL A 104 7.62 5.22 -12.32
N GLU A 105 7.30 4.94 -13.58
CA GLU A 105 7.87 5.67 -14.74
C GLU A 105 7.58 7.19 -14.66
N THR A 106 6.39 7.57 -14.19
CA THR A 106 6.02 8.98 -13.96
C THR A 106 6.92 9.64 -12.92
N LEU A 107 7.19 8.96 -11.81
CA LEU A 107 8.05 9.45 -10.73
C LEU A 107 9.53 9.50 -11.17
N LEU A 108 10.01 8.51 -11.91
CA LEU A 108 11.36 8.51 -12.51
C LEU A 108 11.56 9.73 -13.43
N ASN A 109 10.58 10.04 -14.29
CA ASN A 109 10.61 11.22 -15.14
C ASN A 109 10.62 12.56 -14.37
N LYS A 110 10.19 12.56 -13.09
CA LYS A 110 10.28 13.71 -12.18
C LYS A 110 11.61 13.79 -11.44
N GLY A 111 12.47 12.78 -11.61
CA GLY A 111 13.83 12.74 -11.10
C GLY A 111 13.90 12.38 -9.61
N ILE A 112 13.05 11.49 -9.12
CA ILE A 112 13.13 10.95 -7.76
C ILE A 112 14.51 10.29 -7.53
N GLU A 113 14.93 10.26 -6.28
CA GLU A 113 16.16 9.60 -5.84
C GLU A 113 15.85 8.37 -4.97
N VAL A 114 14.67 8.36 -4.33
CA VAL A 114 14.17 7.24 -3.54
C VAL A 114 12.74 6.92 -3.98
N LEU A 115 12.47 5.63 -4.17
CA LEU A 115 11.14 5.08 -4.42
C LEU A 115 10.70 4.26 -3.21
N ILE A 116 9.59 4.65 -2.57
CA ILE A 116 8.88 3.86 -1.56
C ILE A 116 7.67 3.24 -2.26
N ILE A 117 7.55 1.91 -2.27
CA ILE A 117 6.49 1.23 -3.00
C ILE A 117 5.88 0.08 -2.21
N ALA A 118 4.56 0.13 -2.00
CA ALA A 118 3.77 -1.02 -1.60
C ALA A 118 3.22 -1.67 -2.87
N PRO A 119 3.72 -2.84 -3.30
CA PRO A 119 3.31 -3.43 -4.56
C PRO A 119 1.85 -3.92 -4.51
N HIS A 120 1.15 -3.78 -5.62
CA HIS A 120 -0.14 -4.46 -5.81
C HIS A 120 0.06 -5.99 -5.94
N ASP A 121 1.08 -6.38 -6.67
CA ASP A 121 1.52 -7.77 -6.86
C ASP A 121 3.04 -7.81 -6.72
N GLY A 122 3.54 -8.62 -5.76
CA GLY A 122 4.95 -8.65 -5.39
C GLY A 122 5.88 -9.06 -6.53
N ALA A 123 5.50 -10.03 -7.35
CA ALA A 123 6.30 -10.48 -8.48
C ALA A 123 6.18 -9.54 -9.70
N ALA A 124 4.96 -9.08 -9.99
CA ALA A 124 4.72 -8.19 -11.14
C ALA A 124 5.41 -6.83 -10.99
N ALA A 125 5.60 -6.33 -9.75
CA ALA A 125 6.30 -5.10 -9.45
C ALA A 125 7.79 -5.13 -9.84
N GLY A 126 8.40 -6.32 -9.97
CA GLY A 126 9.81 -6.49 -10.32
C GLY A 126 10.25 -5.61 -11.49
N SER A 127 9.48 -5.63 -12.59
CA SER A 127 9.84 -4.83 -13.79
C SER A 127 9.83 -3.31 -13.57
N ALA A 128 9.03 -2.81 -12.63
CA ALA A 128 8.96 -1.39 -12.31
C ALA A 128 10.16 -0.96 -11.45
N VAL A 129 10.51 -1.77 -10.45
CA VAL A 129 11.65 -1.47 -9.57
C VAL A 129 13.00 -1.70 -10.26
N GLU A 130 13.09 -2.63 -11.22
CA GLU A 130 14.26 -2.79 -12.09
C GLU A 130 14.53 -1.54 -12.94
N ALA A 131 13.46 -0.89 -13.43
CA ALA A 131 13.59 0.38 -14.13
C ALA A 131 14.12 1.47 -13.19
N ALA A 132 13.63 1.54 -11.95
CA ALA A 132 14.11 2.48 -10.94
C ALA A 132 15.60 2.25 -10.60
N LYS A 133 15.99 1.00 -10.32
CA LYS A 133 17.39 0.63 -10.07
C LYS A 133 18.32 1.01 -11.22
N LYS A 134 17.90 0.81 -12.48
CA LYS A 134 18.67 1.16 -13.67
C LYS A 134 18.94 2.65 -13.78
N GLU A 135 18.06 3.50 -13.27
CA GLU A 135 18.22 4.95 -13.20
C GLU A 135 18.96 5.41 -11.94
N GLY A 136 19.40 4.48 -11.08
CA GLY A 136 20.14 4.78 -9.85
C GLY A 136 19.23 5.22 -8.69
N VAL A 137 17.94 4.96 -8.77
CA VAL A 137 16.97 5.23 -7.70
C VAL A 137 17.02 4.10 -6.67
N THR A 138 17.13 4.45 -5.39
CA THR A 138 17.08 3.45 -4.30
C THR A 138 15.63 3.05 -4.05
N VAL A 139 15.39 1.74 -3.93
CA VAL A 139 14.04 1.17 -3.77
C VAL A 139 13.83 0.65 -2.35
N ILE A 140 12.80 1.16 -1.69
CA ILE A 140 12.29 0.70 -0.41
C ILE A 140 10.93 0.03 -0.66
N ALA A 141 10.85 -1.29 -0.51
CA ALA A 141 9.58 -1.99 -0.43
C ALA A 141 8.90 -1.61 0.89
N TYR A 142 7.62 -1.28 0.84
CA TYR A 142 6.83 -0.80 1.97
C TYR A 142 5.67 -1.74 2.25
N ASP A 143 5.59 -2.28 3.46
CA ASP A 143 4.58 -3.23 3.95
C ASP A 143 4.57 -4.57 3.19
N ARG A 144 4.53 -4.57 1.87
CA ARG A 144 4.51 -5.75 0.99
C ARG A 144 5.86 -5.98 0.33
N LEU A 145 6.38 -7.21 0.42
CA LEU A 145 7.66 -7.60 -0.18
C LEU A 145 7.54 -7.73 -1.71
N ILE A 146 8.49 -7.14 -2.42
CA ILE A 146 8.66 -7.38 -3.86
C ILE A 146 9.56 -8.61 -4.04
N THR A 147 9.07 -9.60 -4.80
CA THR A 147 9.72 -10.89 -5.00
C THR A 147 10.36 -11.03 -6.38
N ASP A 148 11.20 -12.04 -6.54
CA ASP A 148 11.76 -12.51 -7.81
C ASP A 148 12.64 -11.47 -8.55
N THR A 149 13.21 -10.50 -7.82
CA THR A 149 14.13 -9.49 -8.39
C THR A 149 15.21 -9.09 -7.39
N ASP A 150 16.37 -8.65 -7.88
CA ASP A 150 17.43 -8.06 -7.06
C ASP A 150 17.34 -6.52 -6.95
N ALA A 151 16.26 -5.93 -7.44
CA ALA A 151 16.10 -4.47 -7.55
C ALA A 151 15.47 -3.81 -6.32
N VAL A 152 15.43 -4.49 -5.19
CA VAL A 152 14.94 -3.96 -3.91
C VAL A 152 16.12 -3.79 -2.96
N ASP A 153 16.35 -2.59 -2.46
CA ASP A 153 17.47 -2.28 -1.58
C ASP A 153 17.11 -2.49 -0.11
N TYR A 154 15.89 -2.08 0.28
CA TYR A 154 15.37 -2.16 1.64
C TYR A 154 13.91 -2.57 1.68
N TYR A 155 13.50 -3.08 2.84
CA TYR A 155 12.11 -3.44 3.12
C TYR A 155 11.70 -2.91 4.49
N VAL A 156 10.58 -2.18 4.57
CA VAL A 156 9.98 -1.72 5.83
C VAL A 156 8.66 -2.45 6.01
N THR A 157 8.52 -3.17 7.12
CA THR A 157 7.36 -4.05 7.35
C THR A 157 7.05 -4.25 8.83
N PHE A 158 5.95 -4.92 9.11
CA PHE A 158 5.65 -5.52 10.42
C PHE A 158 6.11 -6.98 10.46
N ASP A 159 6.13 -7.58 11.66
CA ASP A 159 6.32 -9.03 11.80
C ASP A 159 5.10 -9.79 11.29
N SER A 160 5.10 -10.09 10.01
CA SER A 160 3.97 -10.75 9.34
C SER A 160 3.69 -12.16 9.88
N VAL A 161 4.73 -12.90 10.30
CA VAL A 161 4.53 -14.23 10.93
C VAL A 161 3.89 -14.06 12.30
N ALA A 162 4.34 -13.06 13.08
CA ALA A 162 3.76 -12.76 14.38
C ALA A 162 2.29 -12.30 14.28
N VAL A 163 1.90 -11.59 13.21
CA VAL A 163 0.49 -11.25 12.96
C VAL A 163 -0.38 -12.50 12.93
N GLY A 164 -0.03 -13.47 12.09
CA GLY A 164 -0.79 -14.70 11.97
C GLY A 164 -0.77 -15.54 13.25
N ALA A 165 0.38 -15.62 13.90
CA ALA A 165 0.51 -16.32 15.19
C ALA A 165 -0.37 -15.69 16.26
N ALA A 166 -0.44 -14.36 16.34
CA ALA A 166 -1.28 -13.63 17.29
C ALA A 166 -2.78 -13.86 17.04
N GLN A 167 -3.22 -13.84 15.77
CA GLN A 167 -4.60 -14.20 15.39
C GLN A 167 -4.95 -15.61 15.82
N ALA A 168 -4.09 -16.57 15.53
CA ALA A 168 -4.29 -17.97 15.89
C ALA A 168 -4.28 -18.22 17.41
N GLN A 169 -3.36 -17.59 18.12
CA GLN A 169 -3.29 -17.69 19.59
C GLN A 169 -4.56 -17.10 20.22
N TYR A 170 -5.06 -15.97 19.71
CA TYR A 170 -6.32 -15.41 20.19
C TYR A 170 -7.50 -16.37 20.02
N ILE A 171 -7.60 -17.06 18.88
CA ILE A 171 -8.61 -18.10 18.66
C ILE A 171 -8.47 -19.20 19.72
N ILE A 172 -7.26 -19.72 19.96
CA ILE A 172 -7.02 -20.79 20.95
C ILE A 172 -7.43 -20.36 22.35
N ASP A 173 -7.10 -19.13 22.74
CA ASP A 173 -7.32 -18.63 24.10
C ASP A 173 -8.80 -18.28 24.37
N ASN A 174 -9.58 -18.02 23.32
CA ASN A 174 -10.97 -17.56 23.40
C ASN A 174 -12.00 -18.59 22.90
N THR A 175 -11.58 -19.84 22.68
CA THR A 175 -12.50 -20.94 22.37
C THR A 175 -12.35 -22.08 23.37
N GLU A 176 -13.49 -22.64 23.82
CA GLU A 176 -13.53 -23.75 24.76
C GLU A 176 -14.16 -24.99 24.12
N GLY A 177 -13.67 -26.16 24.50
CA GLY A 177 -14.23 -27.45 24.04
C GLY A 177 -13.37 -28.18 23.03
N THR A 178 -13.98 -29.09 22.28
CA THR A 178 -13.36 -29.89 21.23
C THR A 178 -14.29 -30.01 20.02
N ASN A 179 -13.75 -30.40 18.87
CA ASN A 179 -14.46 -30.47 17.59
C ASN A 179 -15.07 -29.11 17.18
N ILE A 180 -14.39 -28.00 17.53
CA ILE A 180 -14.84 -26.64 17.18
C ILE A 180 -14.60 -26.44 15.68
N PRO A 181 -15.63 -26.12 14.89
CA PRO A 181 -15.45 -25.82 13.47
C PRO A 181 -14.55 -24.59 13.27
N LEU A 182 -13.49 -24.76 12.48
CA LEU A 182 -12.53 -23.72 12.16
C LEU A 182 -12.65 -23.34 10.67
N TYR A 183 -13.09 -22.13 10.41
CA TYR A 183 -13.15 -21.55 9.08
C TYR A 183 -11.88 -20.74 8.82
N LEU A 184 -11.18 -21.07 7.75
CA LEU A 184 -9.94 -20.42 7.33
C LEU A 184 -10.20 -19.46 6.19
N TYR A 185 -9.67 -18.25 6.30
CA TYR A 185 -9.64 -17.27 5.21
C TYR A 185 -8.25 -16.64 5.12
N ALA A 186 -7.85 -16.27 3.92
CA ALA A 186 -6.54 -15.70 3.64
C ALA A 186 -6.64 -14.48 2.72
N GLY A 187 -5.58 -13.68 2.67
CA GLY A 187 -5.43 -12.57 1.74
C GLY A 187 -5.06 -13.01 0.33
N ALA A 188 -4.67 -12.06 -0.52
CA ALA A 188 -4.31 -12.30 -1.91
C ALA A 188 -2.99 -13.07 -2.04
N ALA A 189 -2.95 -14.11 -2.86
CA ALA A 189 -1.73 -14.88 -3.13
C ALA A 189 -0.66 -14.08 -3.93
N SER A 190 -1.02 -12.94 -4.51
CA SER A 190 -0.10 -11.97 -5.13
C SER A 190 0.67 -11.13 -4.11
N ASP A 191 0.29 -11.19 -2.83
CA ASP A 191 0.95 -10.54 -1.70
C ASP A 191 1.67 -11.58 -0.84
N ASN A 192 2.98 -11.41 -0.67
CA ASN A 192 3.78 -12.35 0.14
C ASN A 192 3.31 -12.39 1.61
N ASN A 193 2.75 -11.29 2.13
CA ASN A 193 2.26 -11.24 3.50
C ASN A 193 1.12 -12.25 3.74
N ALA A 194 0.26 -12.51 2.76
CA ALA A 194 -0.80 -13.52 2.89
C ALA A 194 -0.26 -14.89 3.24
N PHE A 195 0.91 -15.26 2.70
CA PHE A 195 1.59 -16.50 3.04
C PHE A 195 2.21 -16.46 4.44
N LEU A 196 2.88 -15.37 4.80
CA LEU A 196 3.52 -15.22 6.10
C LEU A 196 2.50 -15.20 7.25
N PHE A 197 1.38 -14.48 7.08
CA PHE A 197 0.27 -14.49 8.03
C PHE A 197 -0.30 -15.90 8.19
N PHE A 198 -0.59 -16.58 7.08
CA PHE A 198 -1.15 -17.91 7.13
C PHE A 198 -0.16 -18.93 7.70
N GLU A 199 1.13 -18.82 7.40
CA GLU A 199 2.18 -19.66 7.98
C GLU A 199 2.24 -19.51 9.51
N GLY A 200 2.25 -18.27 10.03
CA GLY A 200 2.24 -18.01 11.46
C GLY A 200 0.99 -18.56 12.14
N ALA A 201 -0.17 -18.33 11.52
CA ALA A 201 -1.44 -18.86 12.02
C ALA A 201 -1.48 -20.39 11.99
N TRP A 202 -1.04 -21.00 10.89
CA TRP A 202 -1.01 -22.46 10.75
C TRP A 202 -0.14 -23.13 11.81
N LYS A 203 1.10 -22.68 11.97
CA LYS A 203 2.04 -23.21 12.97
C LYS A 203 1.47 -23.17 14.38
N THR A 204 0.71 -22.14 14.70
CA THR A 204 0.08 -21.94 16.01
C THR A 204 -1.16 -22.80 16.19
N LEU A 205 -2.03 -22.90 15.16
CA LEU A 205 -3.27 -23.70 15.21
C LEU A 205 -3.04 -25.19 15.03
N GLN A 206 -2.03 -25.59 14.27
CA GLN A 206 -1.83 -26.98 13.84
C GLN A 206 -1.83 -28.00 15.00
N PRO A 207 -1.18 -27.78 16.14
CA PRO A 207 -1.26 -28.72 17.26
C PRO A 207 -2.69 -28.93 17.77
N LYS A 208 -3.54 -27.91 17.70
CA LYS A 208 -4.95 -27.93 18.12
C LYS A 208 -5.87 -28.52 17.05
N ILE A 209 -5.48 -28.46 15.80
CA ILE A 209 -6.14 -29.16 14.70
C ILE A 209 -5.81 -30.65 14.78
N ALA A 210 -4.55 -31.02 14.98
CA ALA A 210 -4.09 -32.41 15.06
C ALA A 210 -4.66 -33.16 16.28
N ASP A 211 -4.86 -32.48 17.42
CA ASP A 211 -5.44 -33.08 18.61
C ASP A 211 -6.98 -33.14 18.60
N GLY A 212 -7.63 -32.58 17.57
CA GLY A 212 -9.09 -32.58 17.41
C GLY A 212 -9.80 -31.47 18.20
N THR A 213 -9.09 -30.49 18.78
CA THR A 213 -9.71 -29.30 19.36
C THR A 213 -10.44 -28.53 18.25
N PHE A 214 -9.81 -28.30 17.11
CA PHE A 214 -10.41 -27.67 15.93
C PHE A 214 -10.60 -28.66 14.80
N VAL A 215 -11.71 -28.51 14.06
CA VAL A 215 -12.03 -29.25 12.83
C VAL A 215 -12.10 -28.28 11.66
N ILE A 216 -11.27 -28.46 10.65
CA ILE A 216 -11.25 -27.56 9.48
C ILE A 216 -12.56 -27.70 8.70
N ALA A 217 -13.28 -26.59 8.55
CA ALA A 217 -14.63 -26.60 7.99
C ALA A 217 -14.68 -26.33 6.46
N ASN A 218 -13.67 -25.66 5.90
CA ASN A 218 -13.80 -25.07 4.56
C ASN A 218 -12.60 -25.23 3.62
N SER A 219 -11.64 -26.12 3.96
CA SER A 219 -10.48 -26.37 3.09
C SER A 219 -10.06 -27.85 3.13
N SER A 220 -10.29 -28.56 2.04
CA SER A 220 -9.84 -29.95 1.89
C SER A 220 -8.31 -30.07 1.80
N GLU A 221 -7.63 -29.04 1.24
CA GLU A 221 -6.16 -29.00 1.20
C GLU A 221 -5.57 -28.84 2.62
N ALA A 222 -6.16 -27.97 3.44
CA ALA A 222 -5.75 -27.82 4.83
C ALA A 222 -6.04 -29.07 5.66
N GLU A 223 -7.21 -29.69 5.50
CA GLU A 223 -7.56 -30.94 6.20
C GLU A 223 -6.60 -32.08 5.84
N ALA A 224 -6.18 -32.16 4.57
CA ALA A 224 -5.21 -33.18 4.14
C ALA A 224 -3.81 -33.02 4.77
N LEU A 225 -3.51 -31.80 5.27
CA LEU A 225 -2.22 -31.43 5.85
C LEU A 225 -2.26 -31.23 7.38
N LYS A 226 -3.38 -31.55 8.03
CA LYS A 226 -3.63 -31.28 9.47
C LYS A 226 -2.57 -31.80 10.42
N ASP A 227 -1.88 -32.90 10.06
CA ASP A 227 -0.83 -33.53 10.86
C ASP A 227 0.58 -32.93 10.57
N LYS A 228 0.68 -31.93 9.70
CA LYS A 228 1.94 -31.33 9.27
C LYS A 228 2.09 -29.90 9.78
N ALA A 229 3.06 -29.67 10.67
CA ALA A 229 3.31 -28.36 11.28
C ALA A 229 3.96 -27.36 10.30
N ASP A 230 4.97 -27.78 9.54
CA ASP A 230 5.69 -26.92 8.61
C ASP A 230 5.22 -27.18 7.18
N LEU A 231 4.53 -26.24 6.59
CA LEU A 231 4.06 -26.28 5.20
C LEU A 231 5.09 -25.66 4.26
N THR A 232 5.25 -26.25 3.10
CA THR A 232 6.00 -25.64 2.00
C THR A 232 5.20 -24.50 1.38
N ARG A 233 5.87 -23.62 0.64
CA ARG A 233 5.22 -22.54 -0.11
C ARG A 233 4.12 -23.05 -1.05
N ASP A 234 4.36 -24.19 -1.73
CA ASP A 234 3.39 -24.81 -2.63
C ASP A 234 2.14 -25.34 -1.89
N GLU A 235 2.33 -25.93 -0.70
CA GLU A 235 1.23 -26.40 0.14
C GLU A 235 0.40 -25.24 0.67
N LEU A 236 1.06 -24.19 1.16
CA LEU A 236 0.40 -22.93 1.53
C LEU A 236 -0.39 -22.36 0.35
N GLY A 237 0.22 -22.31 -0.84
CA GLY A 237 -0.42 -21.81 -2.06
C GLY A 237 -1.69 -22.56 -2.44
N LYS A 238 -1.74 -23.90 -2.24
CA LYS A 238 -2.93 -24.70 -2.47
C LYS A 238 -4.04 -24.38 -1.47
N ILE A 239 -3.71 -24.23 -0.19
CA ILE A 239 -4.68 -23.85 0.84
C ILE A 239 -5.21 -22.45 0.53
N LEU A 240 -4.33 -21.48 0.29
CA LEU A 240 -4.72 -20.11 -0.05
C LEU A 240 -5.65 -20.08 -1.28
N GLY A 241 -5.39 -20.92 -2.29
CA GLY A 241 -6.25 -21.05 -3.47
C GLY A 241 -7.71 -21.40 -3.15
N GLN A 242 -7.96 -22.11 -2.05
CA GLN A 242 -9.31 -22.46 -1.58
C GLN A 242 -9.96 -21.34 -0.74
N VAL A 243 -9.16 -20.62 0.07
CA VAL A 243 -9.66 -19.74 1.13
C VAL A 243 -9.35 -18.26 0.93
N THR A 244 -8.67 -17.86 -0.17
CA THR A 244 -8.34 -16.46 -0.40
C THR A 244 -9.58 -15.58 -0.57
N THR A 245 -9.53 -14.40 0.02
CA THR A 245 -10.50 -13.30 -0.15
C THR A 245 -9.97 -12.21 -1.08
N ASN A 246 -8.71 -12.33 -1.55
CA ASN A 246 -8.00 -11.34 -2.35
C ASN A 246 -7.99 -9.92 -1.73
N TRP A 247 -8.08 -9.81 -0.39
CA TRP A 247 -8.27 -8.56 0.35
C TRP A 247 -9.58 -7.82 0.01
N ASP A 248 -10.49 -8.44 -0.76
CA ASP A 248 -11.75 -7.83 -1.24
C ASP A 248 -12.93 -8.24 -0.34
N PRO A 249 -13.64 -7.27 0.28
CA PRO A 249 -14.81 -7.53 1.12
C PRO A 249 -15.94 -8.26 0.38
N ASN A 250 -16.15 -8.01 -0.93
CA ASN A 250 -17.20 -8.68 -1.70
C ASN A 250 -16.81 -10.14 -2.00
N GLU A 251 -15.56 -10.41 -2.29
CA GLU A 251 -15.07 -11.79 -2.43
C GLU A 251 -15.18 -12.54 -1.10
N ALA A 252 -14.88 -11.88 0.02
CA ALA A 252 -15.06 -12.43 1.35
C ALA A 252 -16.52 -12.81 1.63
N ILE A 253 -17.49 -11.94 1.29
CA ILE A 253 -18.94 -12.25 1.39
C ILE A 253 -19.28 -13.48 0.57
N ASN A 254 -18.93 -13.50 -0.71
CA ASN A 254 -19.25 -14.59 -1.62
C ASN A 254 -18.66 -15.93 -1.16
N LYS A 255 -17.44 -15.89 -0.68
CA LYS A 255 -16.73 -17.08 -0.17
C LYS A 255 -17.35 -17.58 1.13
N ALA A 256 -17.65 -16.69 2.09
CA ALA A 256 -18.31 -17.04 3.34
C ALA A 256 -19.70 -17.66 3.10
N GLN A 257 -20.52 -17.05 2.24
CA GLN A 257 -21.82 -17.62 1.84
C GLN A 257 -21.69 -19.00 1.20
N THR A 258 -20.68 -19.21 0.35
CA THR A 258 -20.43 -20.49 -0.29
C THR A 258 -20.06 -21.55 0.74
N HIS A 259 -19.18 -21.24 1.66
CA HIS A 259 -18.73 -22.15 2.71
C HIS A 259 -19.88 -22.52 3.66
N LEU A 260 -20.67 -21.55 4.13
CA LEU A 260 -21.83 -21.81 5.00
C LEU A 260 -22.92 -22.64 4.30
N THR A 261 -23.15 -22.40 3.01
CA THR A 261 -24.12 -23.19 2.24
C THR A 261 -23.68 -24.63 2.05
N ALA A 262 -22.37 -24.86 1.93
CA ALA A 262 -21.80 -26.21 1.77
C ALA A 262 -21.58 -26.95 3.10
N ALA A 263 -21.60 -26.25 4.23
CA ALA A 263 -21.34 -26.81 5.53
C ALA A 263 -22.52 -27.67 6.03
N ASP A 264 -22.18 -28.87 6.53
CA ASP A 264 -23.12 -29.70 7.29
C ASP A 264 -23.42 -29.05 8.65
N SER A 265 -24.51 -29.45 9.29
CA SER A 265 -24.99 -28.83 10.55
C SER A 265 -24.00 -28.95 11.72
N ASP A 266 -23.16 -29.96 11.74
CA ASP A 266 -22.11 -30.17 12.74
C ASP A 266 -20.88 -29.28 12.55
N LEU A 267 -20.79 -28.58 11.41
CA LEU A 267 -19.79 -27.53 11.13
C LEU A 267 -20.33 -26.13 11.42
N LYS A 268 -21.45 -26.01 12.09
CA LYS A 268 -22.08 -24.76 12.55
C LYS A 268 -22.16 -24.74 14.09
N GLY A 269 -22.89 -23.83 14.67
CA GLY A 269 -22.98 -23.68 16.14
C GLY A 269 -21.94 -22.68 16.67
N ASP A 270 -21.11 -23.08 17.62
CA ASP A 270 -20.02 -22.26 18.15
C ASP A 270 -18.76 -22.52 17.33
N ILE A 271 -18.26 -21.51 16.66
CA ILE A 271 -17.21 -21.66 15.62
C ILE A 271 -16.05 -20.70 15.81
N ALA A 272 -14.91 -21.01 15.19
CA ALA A 272 -13.74 -20.15 15.09
C ALA A 272 -13.50 -19.73 13.63
N ILE A 273 -13.12 -18.49 13.42
CA ILE A 273 -12.91 -17.90 12.09
C ILE A 273 -11.56 -17.20 12.06
N LEU A 274 -10.61 -17.73 11.33
CA LEU A 274 -9.37 -17.06 10.98
C LEU A 274 -9.65 -16.16 9.78
N ALA A 275 -9.83 -14.86 10.00
CA ALA A 275 -10.01 -13.87 8.94
C ALA A 275 -8.74 -13.04 8.77
N PRO A 276 -8.30 -12.75 7.52
CA PRO A 276 -6.95 -12.25 7.28
C PRO A 276 -6.77 -10.77 7.61
N ASN A 277 -7.81 -9.93 7.46
CA ASN A 277 -7.76 -8.50 7.79
C ASN A 277 -9.15 -7.96 8.14
N ASP A 278 -9.21 -6.74 8.61
CA ASP A 278 -10.40 -6.10 9.17
C ASP A 278 -11.55 -5.93 8.16
N GLY A 279 -11.23 -5.46 6.94
CA GLY A 279 -12.26 -5.26 5.91
C GLY A 279 -12.98 -6.55 5.53
N THR A 280 -12.24 -7.65 5.37
CA THR A 280 -12.80 -8.96 5.09
C THR A 280 -13.42 -9.62 6.34
N SER A 281 -12.84 -9.38 7.52
CA SER A 281 -13.38 -9.87 8.79
C SER A 281 -14.81 -9.37 9.03
N ARG A 282 -15.06 -8.06 8.91
CA ARG A 282 -16.42 -7.50 9.05
C ARG A 282 -17.40 -8.15 8.08
N SER A 283 -16.99 -8.30 6.82
CA SER A 283 -17.83 -8.92 5.79
C SER A 283 -18.17 -10.38 6.10
N ILE A 284 -17.18 -11.14 6.57
CA ILE A 284 -17.36 -12.54 6.99
C ILE A 284 -18.27 -12.59 8.23
N ALA A 285 -18.01 -11.74 9.24
CA ALA A 285 -18.79 -11.68 10.46
C ALA A 285 -20.28 -11.44 10.19
N ASP A 286 -20.60 -10.49 9.31
CA ASP A 286 -22.00 -10.19 8.94
C ASP A 286 -22.69 -11.37 8.25
N VAL A 287 -21.97 -12.12 7.41
CA VAL A 287 -22.51 -13.33 6.77
C VAL A 287 -22.79 -14.41 7.80
N PHE A 288 -21.82 -14.71 8.67
CA PHE A 288 -21.97 -15.75 9.69
C PHE A 288 -23.04 -15.38 10.72
N ALA A 289 -23.11 -14.13 11.16
CA ALA A 289 -24.16 -13.64 12.07
C ALA A 289 -25.58 -13.72 11.47
N SER A 290 -25.72 -13.80 10.16
CA SER A 290 -27.01 -13.95 9.50
C SER A 290 -27.52 -15.39 9.38
N ASP A 291 -26.67 -16.39 9.64
CA ASP A 291 -27.03 -17.82 9.59
C ASP A 291 -27.59 -18.27 10.94
N SER A 292 -28.82 -18.74 10.97
CA SER A 292 -29.52 -19.16 12.21
C SER A 292 -28.93 -20.40 12.88
N ASP A 293 -28.14 -21.17 12.16
CA ASP A 293 -27.47 -22.37 12.67
C ASP A 293 -26.11 -22.06 13.33
N VAL A 294 -25.60 -20.81 13.16
CA VAL A 294 -24.41 -20.28 13.85
C VAL A 294 -24.87 -19.67 15.18
N SER A 295 -24.40 -20.20 16.28
CA SER A 295 -24.76 -19.74 17.64
C SER A 295 -23.87 -18.61 18.11
N SER A 296 -22.57 -18.76 17.95
CA SER A 296 -21.54 -17.76 18.26
C SER A 296 -20.28 -18.00 17.44
N PHE A 297 -19.42 -16.96 17.40
CA PHE A 297 -18.11 -17.14 16.75
C PHE A 297 -17.03 -16.23 17.38
N VAL A 298 -15.79 -16.73 17.34
CA VAL A 298 -14.58 -15.94 17.54
C VAL A 298 -14.00 -15.64 16.17
N ILE A 299 -13.81 -14.37 15.84
CA ILE A 299 -13.28 -13.94 14.54
C ILE A 299 -12.10 -12.98 14.67
N THR A 300 -11.05 -13.22 13.89
CA THR A 300 -9.84 -12.40 13.88
C THR A 300 -9.88 -11.28 12.83
N GLY A 301 -8.94 -10.36 12.94
CA GLY A 301 -8.68 -9.28 11.97
C GLY A 301 -7.28 -8.73 12.13
N GLN A 302 -6.91 -7.77 11.29
CA GLN A 302 -5.71 -6.95 11.44
C GLN A 302 -5.93 -5.58 10.76
N ASP A 303 -5.08 -4.62 11.08
CA ASP A 303 -4.96 -3.23 10.61
C ASP A 303 -5.59 -2.19 11.53
N ALA A 304 -6.38 -2.59 12.51
CA ALA A 304 -7.11 -1.69 13.40
C ALA A 304 -7.91 -0.62 12.63
N GLU A 305 -8.59 -1.02 11.55
CA GLU A 305 -9.44 -0.13 10.77
C GLU A 305 -10.54 0.45 11.66
N LYS A 306 -10.82 1.74 11.51
CA LYS A 306 -11.81 2.46 12.32
C LYS A 306 -13.18 1.76 12.40
N ALA A 307 -13.67 1.24 11.27
CA ALA A 307 -14.93 0.50 11.25
C ALA A 307 -14.86 -0.82 12.04
N SER A 308 -13.70 -1.50 12.05
CA SER A 308 -13.50 -2.72 12.83
C SER A 308 -13.35 -2.44 14.31
N ILE A 309 -12.74 -1.32 14.69
CA ILE A 309 -12.72 -0.93 16.10
C ILE A 309 -14.14 -0.72 16.62
N GLN A 310 -15.04 -0.12 15.84
CA GLN A 310 -16.45 -0.04 16.22
C GLN A 310 -17.11 -1.43 16.32
N TYR A 311 -16.77 -2.37 15.39
CA TYR A 311 -17.25 -3.75 15.46
C TYR A 311 -16.76 -4.49 16.70
N ILE A 312 -15.51 -4.24 17.13
CA ILE A 312 -14.93 -4.82 18.36
C ILE A 312 -15.67 -4.25 19.58
N ILE A 313 -15.88 -2.93 19.65
CA ILE A 313 -16.65 -2.27 20.70
C ILE A 313 -18.08 -2.82 20.78
N ASP A 314 -18.71 -3.04 19.63
CA ASP A 314 -20.08 -3.60 19.51
C ASP A 314 -20.15 -5.12 19.74
N GLY A 315 -19.01 -5.82 19.90
CA GLY A 315 -18.95 -7.28 20.07
C GLY A 315 -19.23 -8.09 18.80
N LYS A 316 -19.06 -7.49 17.62
CA LYS A 316 -19.28 -8.13 16.30
C LYS A 316 -18.02 -8.70 15.67
N GLN A 317 -16.85 -8.21 16.07
CA GLN A 317 -15.54 -8.73 15.74
C GLN A 317 -14.77 -8.93 17.05
N SER A 318 -14.04 -10.02 17.19
CA SER A 318 -13.43 -10.37 18.47
C SER A 318 -12.15 -9.60 18.77
N MET A 319 -11.31 -9.43 17.74
CA MET A 319 -10.01 -8.76 17.88
C MET A 319 -9.53 -8.20 16.54
N THR A 320 -8.52 -7.37 16.60
CA THR A 320 -7.67 -7.00 15.46
C THR A 320 -6.21 -7.01 15.88
N VAL A 321 -5.30 -7.33 14.95
CA VAL A 321 -3.87 -7.08 15.16
C VAL A 321 -3.57 -5.67 14.72
N PHE A 322 -3.24 -4.82 15.68
CA PHE A 322 -2.86 -3.44 15.42
C PHE A 322 -1.44 -3.35 14.89
N LYS A 323 -1.33 -2.75 13.73
CA LYS A 323 -0.10 -2.38 13.04
C LYS A 323 -0.01 -0.85 13.06
N ASP A 324 0.85 -0.29 13.89
CA ASP A 324 0.95 1.17 14.01
C ASP A 324 1.58 1.79 12.75
N VAL A 325 0.74 2.25 11.85
CA VAL A 325 1.15 2.85 10.57
C VAL A 325 1.99 4.12 10.78
N ARG A 326 1.86 4.80 11.91
CA ARG A 326 2.70 5.97 12.24
C ARG A 326 4.17 5.56 12.33
N THR A 327 4.46 4.45 12.98
CA THR A 327 5.83 3.90 13.10
C THR A 327 6.33 3.41 11.76
N LEU A 328 5.53 2.66 11.00
CA LEU A 328 5.94 2.14 9.69
C LEU A 328 6.28 3.26 8.71
N VAL A 329 5.44 4.30 8.65
CA VAL A 329 5.69 5.49 7.82
C VAL A 329 6.93 6.24 8.30
N ALA A 330 7.10 6.44 9.62
CA ALA A 330 8.28 7.11 10.16
C ALA A 330 9.57 6.35 9.83
N ASP A 331 9.55 5.03 9.88
CA ASP A 331 10.68 4.19 9.48
C ASP A 331 11.00 4.30 8.00
N ALA A 332 9.99 4.25 7.12
CA ALA A 332 10.17 4.39 5.68
C ALA A 332 10.72 5.77 5.29
N ILE A 333 10.18 6.83 5.89
CA ILE A 333 10.68 8.20 5.65
C ILE A 333 12.08 8.39 6.25
N GLY A 334 12.33 7.87 7.46
CA GLY A 334 13.65 7.91 8.09
C GLY A 334 14.71 7.25 7.21
N MET A 335 14.42 6.06 6.65
CA MET A 335 15.29 5.41 5.67
C MET A 335 15.50 6.25 4.42
N ALA A 336 14.45 6.84 3.87
CA ALA A 336 14.56 7.68 2.67
C ALA A 336 15.43 8.92 2.93
N VAL A 337 15.28 9.57 4.09
CA VAL A 337 16.11 10.70 4.51
C VAL A 337 17.58 10.28 4.68
N ASP A 338 17.86 9.17 5.35
CA ASP A 338 19.23 8.65 5.49
C ASP A 338 19.88 8.41 4.13
N ILE A 339 19.15 7.83 3.17
CA ILE A 339 19.63 7.60 1.80
C ILE A 339 19.95 8.92 1.10
N LEU A 340 19.04 9.90 1.16
CA LEU A 340 19.23 11.22 0.55
C LEU A 340 20.40 12.00 1.16
N ASP A 341 20.66 11.79 2.45
CA ASP A 341 21.82 12.34 3.17
C ASP A 341 23.13 11.56 2.91
N GLY A 342 23.10 10.49 2.11
CA GLY A 342 24.25 9.63 1.84
C GLY A 342 24.65 8.72 3.02
N LYS A 343 23.73 8.49 3.96
CA LYS A 343 23.90 7.57 5.09
C LYS A 343 23.36 6.18 4.75
N THR A 344 23.75 5.18 5.53
CA THR A 344 23.17 3.83 5.43
C THR A 344 22.03 3.71 6.45
N PRO A 345 20.80 3.36 6.02
CA PRO A 345 19.67 3.15 6.91
C PRO A 345 19.92 2.02 7.92
N GLU A 346 19.36 2.16 9.11
CA GLU A 346 19.32 1.10 10.13
C GLU A 346 18.34 0.00 9.73
N THR A 347 18.72 -1.26 9.92
CA THR A 347 17.89 -2.43 9.65
C THR A 347 17.92 -3.41 10.83
N THR A 348 16.85 -4.16 11.04
CA THR A 348 16.69 -5.11 12.15
C THR A 348 16.81 -6.57 11.70
N GLY A 349 16.76 -6.84 10.39
CA GLY A 349 16.83 -8.19 9.83
C GLY A 349 16.87 -8.20 8.30
N SER A 350 16.51 -9.31 7.71
CA SER A 350 16.37 -9.48 6.26
C SER A 350 15.24 -10.45 5.92
N TYR A 351 14.77 -10.38 4.67
CA TYR A 351 13.79 -11.28 4.10
C TYR A 351 14.28 -11.83 2.75
N ASP A 352 14.22 -13.14 2.58
CA ASP A 352 14.44 -13.78 1.29
C ASP A 352 13.27 -13.45 0.34
N ASN A 353 13.59 -12.82 -0.78
CA ASN A 353 12.59 -12.49 -1.79
C ASN A 353 12.59 -13.44 -3.00
N GLY A 354 13.30 -14.55 -2.90
CA GLY A 354 13.47 -15.55 -3.94
C GLY A 354 14.75 -15.36 -4.78
N VAL A 355 15.40 -14.20 -4.71
CA VAL A 355 16.63 -13.88 -5.46
C VAL A 355 17.73 -13.37 -4.54
N VAL A 356 17.38 -12.51 -3.58
CA VAL A 356 18.32 -11.90 -2.63
C VAL A 356 17.70 -11.79 -1.24
N GLU A 357 18.59 -11.70 -0.23
CA GLU A 357 18.20 -11.27 1.12
C GLU A 357 18.05 -9.74 1.15
N VAL A 358 16.81 -9.27 1.19
CA VAL A 358 16.49 -7.84 1.29
C VAL A 358 16.62 -7.40 2.74
N LYS A 359 17.46 -6.40 3.00
CA LYS A 359 17.60 -5.81 4.34
C LYS A 359 16.30 -5.18 4.80
N ALA A 360 15.86 -5.49 6.02
CA ALA A 360 14.56 -5.05 6.51
C ALA A 360 14.63 -4.31 7.84
N LYS A 361 13.70 -3.38 8.00
CA LYS A 361 13.31 -2.81 9.28
C LYS A 361 11.91 -3.28 9.61
N GLN A 362 11.79 -4.01 10.71
CA GLN A 362 10.58 -4.69 11.14
C GLN A 362 10.06 -4.05 12.42
N THR A 363 8.77 -3.82 12.48
CA THR A 363 8.03 -3.25 13.61
C THR A 363 7.15 -4.32 14.27
N ASP A 364 7.04 -4.27 15.59
CA ASP A 364 6.18 -5.15 16.38
C ASP A 364 4.69 -4.86 16.14
N VAL A 365 3.84 -5.83 16.54
CA VAL A 365 2.39 -5.75 16.42
C VAL A 365 1.73 -5.96 17.79
N ILE A 366 0.50 -5.47 17.95
CA ILE A 366 -0.26 -5.52 19.22
C ILE A 366 -1.63 -6.12 18.95
N VAL A 367 -2.06 -7.06 19.79
CA VAL A 367 -3.45 -7.54 19.78
C VAL A 367 -4.35 -6.51 20.45
N VAL A 368 -5.39 -6.08 19.71
CA VAL A 368 -6.42 -5.17 20.22
C VAL A 368 -7.75 -5.90 20.26
N GLU A 369 -8.36 -5.87 21.41
CA GLU A 369 -9.67 -6.43 21.75
C GLU A 369 -10.48 -5.41 22.55
N GLN A 370 -11.73 -5.71 22.88
CA GLN A 370 -12.64 -4.76 23.52
C GLN A 370 -12.06 -4.14 24.80
N GLU A 371 -11.36 -4.94 25.60
CA GLU A 371 -10.80 -4.56 26.88
C GLU A 371 -9.67 -3.53 26.79
N ASN A 372 -8.90 -3.54 25.68
CA ASN A 372 -7.74 -2.69 25.53
C ASN A 372 -7.82 -1.65 24.40
N VAL A 373 -8.93 -1.58 23.63
CA VAL A 373 -9.15 -0.54 22.59
C VAL A 373 -8.78 0.85 23.13
N LYS A 374 -9.25 1.19 24.33
CA LYS A 374 -8.99 2.51 24.90
C LYS A 374 -7.50 2.76 25.11
N THR A 375 -6.80 1.82 25.72
CA THR A 375 -5.36 1.97 26.04
C THR A 375 -4.52 2.02 24.78
N GLU A 376 -4.75 1.07 23.86
CA GLU A 376 -3.88 0.88 22.70
C GLU A 376 -4.14 1.89 21.58
N LEU A 377 -5.38 2.33 21.41
CA LEU A 377 -5.74 3.17 20.25
C LEU A 377 -6.12 4.61 20.62
N ILE A 378 -6.76 4.83 21.79
CA ILE A 378 -7.20 6.17 22.17
C ILE A 378 -6.12 6.89 23.00
N ASP A 379 -5.68 6.27 24.09
CA ASP A 379 -4.69 6.87 24.99
C ASP A 379 -3.31 7.01 24.31
N SER A 380 -3.03 6.17 23.28
CA SER A 380 -1.86 6.28 22.40
C SER A 380 -1.96 7.43 21.40
N GLY A 381 -3.15 8.04 21.23
CA GLY A 381 -3.42 9.09 20.24
C GLY A 381 -3.47 8.58 18.79
N TYR A 382 -3.72 7.28 18.57
CA TYR A 382 -3.92 6.74 17.22
C TYR A 382 -5.26 7.18 16.64
N TYR A 383 -6.34 7.11 17.48
CA TYR A 383 -7.68 7.60 17.20
C TYR A 383 -8.19 8.52 18.32
N GLU A 384 -9.16 9.36 17.98
CA GLU A 384 -9.89 10.16 18.97
C GLU A 384 -11.10 9.39 19.52
N ALA A 385 -11.33 9.45 20.83
CA ALA A 385 -12.47 8.77 21.48
C ALA A 385 -13.82 9.17 20.86
N SER A 386 -13.94 10.43 20.42
CA SER A 386 -15.14 10.97 19.76
C SER A 386 -15.50 10.31 18.44
N GLU A 387 -14.59 9.50 17.87
CA GLU A 387 -14.80 8.79 16.61
C GLU A 387 -15.59 7.49 16.79
N PHE A 388 -15.81 7.06 18.04
CA PHE A 388 -16.46 5.79 18.38
C PHE A 388 -17.63 5.99 19.34
N SER A 389 -18.61 5.11 19.25
CA SER A 389 -19.73 5.03 20.21
C SER A 389 -19.49 3.90 21.19
N GLY A 390 -19.81 4.13 22.48
CA GLY A 390 -19.74 3.07 23.49
C GLY A 390 -18.38 2.86 24.17
N LEU A 391 -17.42 3.76 23.92
CA LEU A 391 -16.14 3.81 24.64
C LEU A 391 -16.30 4.43 26.01
#